data_cd2f0ea4a7ef28131568776e54f15cd1
#
_entry.id   cd2f0ea4a7ef28131568776e54f15cd1
#
_cell.length_a   1.000
_cell.length_b   1.000
_cell.length_c   1.000
_cell.angle_alpha   90.00
_cell.angle_beta   90.00
_cell.angle_gamma   90.00
#
_symmetry.space_group_name_H-M   'P 1'
#
loop_
_entity.id
_entity.type
_entity.pdbx_description
1 polymer ?
#
loop_
_entity_poly.entity_id
_entity_poly.type
_entity_poly.pdbx_seq_one_letter_code
_entity_poly.pdbx_strand_id
1 'polypeptide(L)'
;MEKIIAAFDGLQYSESTRDYAINLAKQANTHLVGVFLDDPTYTSYKIYDLISKEGVSEDKLNQFEEKDKATRAAASANFEKACQQAELEYTVHHDRNIAILELKHESIYADLLVIDSKETLTHYSEHLPTRFIRDLLSDTQCPVLIVPKKYKPIEKLVLLYDGEPSSVHAVKMFSYLLPQLKHLDTEVISVNPLNAHLHLPDNKLMKEFMKRHYPNAKYTVMKGWAEEEIVKNLKDTSENTLVVMGAYRRSAVSRWFRESMADTMMKEVKLPLFIAHNK
;
A
#
# COMPACT_ATOMS: atom_id res chain seq x y z
N MET A 1 3.43 -3.13 17.23
CA MET A 1 2.35 -2.54 16.40
C MET A 1 1.03 -2.81 17.08
N GLU A 2 0.21 -1.78 17.25
CA GLU A 2 -1.04 -1.87 18.02
C GLU A 2 -2.29 -1.74 17.14
N LYS A 3 -2.19 -0.99 16.02
CA LYS A 3 -3.31 -0.71 15.13
C LYS A 3 -2.93 -0.79 13.65
N ILE A 4 -3.62 -1.67 12.91
CA ILE A 4 -3.62 -1.68 11.44
C ILE A 4 -4.94 -1.09 10.95
N ILE A 5 -4.89 -0.22 9.95
CA ILE A 5 -6.08 0.20 9.21
C ILE A 5 -6.06 -0.42 7.80
N ALA A 6 -7.22 -0.91 7.36
CA ALA A 6 -7.45 -1.40 6.01
C ALA A 6 -8.47 -0.47 5.34
N ALA A 7 -8.06 0.20 4.27
CA ALA A 7 -8.89 1.18 3.57
C ALA A 7 -9.64 0.53 2.41
N PHE A 8 -10.94 0.80 2.32
CA PHE A 8 -11.83 0.22 1.33
C PHE A 8 -12.68 1.27 0.64
N ASP A 9 -12.80 1.12 -0.67
CA ASP A 9 -13.93 1.65 -1.41
C ASP A 9 -15.13 0.71 -1.19
N GLY A 10 -16.18 1.24 -0.59
CA GLY A 10 -17.39 0.45 -0.30
C GLY A 10 -18.15 0.01 -1.55
N LEU A 11 -17.92 0.63 -2.73
CA LEU A 11 -18.52 0.25 -4.01
C LEU A 11 -17.66 -0.73 -4.81
N GLN A 12 -16.33 -0.71 -4.61
CA GLN A 12 -15.36 -1.58 -5.27
C GLN A 12 -14.48 -2.32 -4.24
N TYR A 13 -15.12 -3.11 -3.41
CA TYR A 13 -14.48 -3.81 -2.29
C TYR A 13 -13.30 -4.69 -2.71
N SER A 14 -12.12 -4.46 -2.11
CA SER A 14 -10.90 -5.25 -2.35
C SER A 14 -10.77 -6.40 -1.34
N GLU A 15 -11.06 -7.64 -1.78
CA GLU A 15 -10.79 -8.84 -0.97
C GLU A 15 -9.29 -9.00 -0.67
N SER A 16 -8.43 -8.59 -1.59
CA SER A 16 -6.99 -8.65 -1.38
C SER A 16 -6.55 -7.76 -0.22
N THR A 17 -7.04 -6.52 -0.14
CA THR A 17 -6.77 -5.62 1.00
C THR A 17 -7.20 -6.25 2.31
N ARG A 18 -8.42 -6.82 2.34
CA ARG A 18 -8.94 -7.55 3.51
C ARG A 18 -8.00 -8.68 3.93
N ASP A 19 -7.62 -9.55 2.99
CA ASP A 19 -6.87 -10.76 3.30
C ASP A 19 -5.44 -10.46 3.75
N TYR A 20 -4.76 -9.46 3.14
CA TYR A 20 -3.46 -8.99 3.62
C TYR A 20 -3.58 -8.38 5.03
N ALA A 21 -4.57 -7.52 5.26
CA ALA A 21 -4.76 -6.88 6.56
C ALA A 21 -5.08 -7.89 7.66
N ILE A 22 -5.99 -8.83 7.43
CA ILE A 22 -6.35 -9.91 8.37
C ILE A 22 -5.13 -10.78 8.68
N ASN A 23 -4.37 -11.20 7.65
CA ASN A 23 -3.22 -12.05 7.85
C ASN A 23 -2.14 -11.36 8.71
N LEU A 24 -1.84 -10.09 8.41
CA LEU A 24 -0.87 -9.31 9.17
C LEU A 24 -1.36 -9.03 10.60
N ALA A 25 -2.62 -8.68 10.79
CA ALA A 25 -3.20 -8.44 12.11
C ALA A 25 -3.15 -9.70 12.97
N LYS A 26 -3.49 -10.86 12.40
CA LYS A 26 -3.42 -12.15 13.08
C LYS A 26 -1.99 -12.51 13.50
N GLN A 27 -1.03 -12.36 12.60
CA GLN A 27 0.38 -12.65 12.90
C GLN A 27 0.98 -11.69 13.94
N ALA A 28 0.55 -10.43 13.95
CA ALA A 28 1.03 -9.41 14.86
C ALA A 28 0.24 -9.36 16.18
N ASN A 29 -0.89 -10.08 16.28
CA ASN A 29 -1.85 -10.00 17.39
C ASN A 29 -2.24 -8.55 17.70
N THR A 30 -2.70 -7.82 16.68
CA THR A 30 -2.98 -6.38 16.73
C THR A 30 -4.43 -6.08 16.31
N HIS A 31 -4.96 -4.96 16.79
CA HIS A 31 -6.30 -4.49 16.44
C HIS A 31 -6.39 -4.09 14.96
N LEU A 32 -7.42 -4.56 14.27
CA LEU A 32 -7.69 -4.25 12.87
C LEU A 32 -8.88 -3.31 12.71
N VAL A 33 -8.69 -2.21 11.99
CA VAL A 33 -9.78 -1.28 11.68
C VAL A 33 -10.06 -1.29 10.19
N GLY A 34 -11.29 -1.63 9.81
CA GLY A 34 -11.79 -1.45 8.44
C GLY A 34 -12.31 -0.04 8.26
N VAL A 35 -11.65 0.77 7.43
CA VAL A 35 -12.07 2.13 7.10
C VAL A 35 -12.78 2.12 5.75
N PHE A 36 -14.10 2.34 5.77
CA PHE A 36 -14.93 2.41 4.57
C PHE A 36 -15.13 3.89 4.18
N LEU A 37 -14.57 4.25 3.04
CA LEU A 37 -14.55 5.61 2.52
C LEU A 37 -15.82 5.86 1.71
N ASP A 38 -16.84 6.40 2.39
CA ASP A 38 -18.13 6.72 1.80
C ASP A 38 -18.15 8.15 1.25
N ASP A 39 -17.28 8.47 0.28
CA ASP A 39 -17.19 9.80 -0.31
C ASP A 39 -18.54 10.18 -0.97
N PRO A 40 -19.18 11.29 -0.54
CA PRO A 40 -20.48 11.70 -1.06
C PRO A 40 -20.43 12.15 -2.53
N THR A 41 -19.25 12.44 -3.04
CA THR A 41 -19.05 12.83 -4.45
C THR A 41 -18.88 11.63 -5.38
N TYR A 42 -18.77 10.43 -4.81
CA TYR A 42 -18.54 9.18 -5.54
C TYR A 42 -19.71 8.21 -5.38
N THR A 43 -20.39 7.92 -6.48
CA THR A 43 -21.54 7.00 -6.58
C THR A 43 -21.26 5.93 -7.63
N SER A 44 -22.01 4.82 -7.68
CA SER A 44 -21.86 3.79 -8.71
C SER A 44 -22.34 4.24 -10.11
N TYR A 45 -23.03 5.38 -10.18
CA TYR A 45 -23.60 5.91 -11.40
C TYR A 45 -23.07 7.31 -11.72
N LYS A 46 -23.05 7.66 -13.00
CA LYS A 46 -22.71 9.00 -13.45
C LYS A 46 -24.00 9.79 -13.68
N ILE A 47 -24.19 10.86 -12.96
CA ILE A 47 -25.37 11.74 -13.11
C ILE A 47 -25.52 12.19 -14.57
N TYR A 48 -24.41 12.47 -15.27
CA TYR A 48 -24.44 12.84 -16.69
C TYR A 48 -25.04 11.76 -17.59
N ASP A 49 -24.72 10.48 -17.36
CA ASP A 49 -25.23 9.35 -18.17
C ASP A 49 -26.73 9.14 -17.93
N LEU A 50 -27.23 9.53 -16.76
CA LEU A 50 -28.65 9.48 -16.44
C LEU A 50 -29.42 10.62 -17.11
N ILE A 51 -28.87 11.84 -17.11
CA ILE A 51 -29.51 13.02 -17.70
C ILE A 51 -29.56 12.92 -19.24
N SER A 52 -28.53 12.35 -19.87
CA SER A 52 -28.38 12.36 -21.33
C SER A 52 -29.29 11.37 -22.06
N LYS A 53 -29.80 10.34 -21.40
CA LYS A 53 -30.51 9.24 -22.07
C LYS A 53 -32.03 9.32 -22.07
N GLU A 54 -32.71 9.86 -21.06
CA GLU A 54 -34.19 9.86 -20.97
C GLU A 54 -34.80 10.84 -19.97
N GLY A 55 -34.03 11.75 -19.39
CA GLY A 55 -34.46 12.51 -18.21
C GLY A 55 -34.40 11.63 -16.94
N VAL A 56 -33.89 12.19 -15.87
CA VAL A 56 -33.78 11.45 -14.60
C VAL A 56 -35.11 11.53 -13.87
N SER A 57 -35.79 10.41 -13.67
CA SER A 57 -36.90 10.36 -12.71
C SER A 57 -36.30 10.21 -11.29
N GLU A 58 -36.93 10.85 -10.33
CA GLU A 58 -36.58 10.77 -8.90
C GLU A 58 -36.54 9.31 -8.41
N ASP A 59 -37.44 8.48 -8.91
CA ASP A 59 -37.51 7.05 -8.60
C ASP A 59 -36.25 6.29 -9.06
N LYS A 60 -35.68 6.61 -10.21
CA LYS A 60 -34.44 5.98 -10.69
C LYS A 60 -33.24 6.40 -9.84
N LEU A 61 -33.13 7.66 -9.44
CA LEU A 61 -32.08 8.12 -8.52
C LEU A 61 -32.16 7.37 -7.19
N ASN A 62 -33.34 7.32 -6.59
CA ASN A 62 -33.55 6.60 -5.33
C ASN A 62 -33.16 5.12 -5.44
N GLN A 63 -33.46 4.45 -6.57
CA GLN A 63 -33.05 3.06 -6.78
C GLN A 63 -31.53 2.90 -6.84
N PHE A 64 -30.80 3.82 -7.47
CA PHE A 64 -29.33 3.78 -7.50
C PHE A 64 -28.73 4.06 -6.13
N GLU A 65 -29.25 5.03 -5.39
CA GLU A 65 -28.81 5.35 -4.03
C GLU A 65 -29.02 4.16 -3.07
N GLU A 66 -30.19 3.52 -3.13
CA GLU A 66 -30.46 2.32 -2.32
C GLU A 66 -29.55 1.14 -2.72
N LYS A 67 -29.25 0.99 -4.01
CA LYS A 67 -28.30 -0.02 -4.48
C LYS A 67 -26.89 0.26 -3.96
N ASP A 68 -26.41 1.50 -4.02
CA ASP A 68 -25.10 1.89 -3.52
C ASP A 68 -25.01 1.66 -2.01
N LYS A 69 -26.03 2.05 -1.27
CA LYS A 69 -26.13 1.81 0.16
C LYS A 69 -26.08 0.31 0.51
N ALA A 70 -26.83 -0.51 -0.24
CA ALA A 70 -26.81 -1.96 -0.06
C ALA A 70 -25.44 -2.56 -0.39
N THR A 71 -24.76 -2.07 -1.46
CA THR A 71 -23.43 -2.51 -1.85
C THR A 71 -22.40 -2.17 -0.77
N ARG A 72 -22.39 -0.96 -0.24
CA ARG A 72 -21.52 -0.51 0.85
C ARG A 72 -21.76 -1.33 2.13
N ALA A 73 -23.01 -1.58 2.49
CA ALA A 73 -23.37 -2.42 3.63
C ALA A 73 -22.89 -3.88 3.45
N ALA A 74 -23.01 -4.43 2.24
CA ALA A 74 -22.51 -5.77 1.95
C ALA A 74 -20.98 -5.86 2.03
N ALA A 75 -20.27 -4.83 1.60
CA ALA A 75 -18.81 -4.74 1.70
C ALA A 75 -18.35 -4.73 3.17
N SER A 76 -18.97 -3.91 4.02
CA SER A 76 -18.70 -3.87 5.46
C SER A 76 -19.00 -5.20 6.13
N ALA A 77 -20.18 -5.79 5.87
CA ALA A 77 -20.57 -7.10 6.43
C ALA A 77 -19.61 -8.23 6.00
N ASN A 78 -19.07 -8.16 4.77
CA ASN A 78 -18.07 -9.13 4.29
C ASN A 78 -16.76 -9.01 5.08
N PHE A 79 -16.28 -7.80 5.33
CA PHE A 79 -15.10 -7.54 6.16
C PHE A 79 -15.30 -8.05 7.59
N GLU A 80 -16.41 -7.67 8.24
CA GLU A 80 -16.73 -8.10 9.60
C GLU A 80 -16.78 -9.62 9.73
N LYS A 81 -17.48 -10.29 8.79
CA LYS A 81 -17.57 -11.74 8.74
C LYS A 81 -16.18 -12.39 8.63
N ALA A 82 -15.30 -11.83 7.79
CA ALA A 82 -13.95 -12.35 7.61
C ALA A 82 -13.10 -12.17 8.88
N CYS A 83 -13.22 -11.01 9.57
CA CYS A 83 -12.55 -10.77 10.84
C CYS A 83 -13.03 -11.71 11.95
N GLN A 84 -14.35 -11.95 12.04
CA GLN A 84 -14.94 -12.91 12.98
C GLN A 84 -14.43 -14.35 12.73
N GLN A 85 -14.38 -14.77 11.46
CA GLN A 85 -13.83 -16.08 11.09
C GLN A 85 -12.34 -16.23 11.41
N ALA A 86 -11.61 -15.13 11.37
CA ALA A 86 -10.19 -15.08 11.74
C ALA A 86 -9.96 -14.92 13.26
N GLU A 87 -11.04 -14.76 14.05
CA GLU A 87 -11.00 -14.53 15.51
C GLU A 87 -10.19 -13.29 15.89
N LEU A 88 -10.34 -12.20 15.11
CA LEU A 88 -9.64 -10.93 15.33
C LEU A 88 -10.49 -9.94 16.12
N GLU A 89 -9.82 -9.13 16.95
CA GLU A 89 -10.40 -7.89 17.45
C GLU A 89 -10.40 -6.84 16.34
N TYR A 90 -11.57 -6.30 16.01
CA TYR A 90 -11.72 -5.34 14.95
C TYR A 90 -12.75 -4.25 15.24
N THR A 91 -12.63 -3.14 14.54
CA THR A 91 -13.67 -2.09 14.43
C THR A 91 -13.89 -1.72 12.99
N VAL A 92 -15.04 -1.07 12.72
CA VAL A 92 -15.39 -0.56 11.39
C VAL A 92 -15.68 0.92 11.51
N HIS A 93 -15.02 1.73 10.69
CA HIS A 93 -15.28 3.15 10.55
C HIS A 93 -15.96 3.40 9.20
N HIS A 94 -17.01 4.23 9.22
CA HIS A 94 -17.71 4.72 8.04
C HIS A 94 -17.52 6.22 7.95
N ASP A 95 -16.59 6.66 7.11
CA ASP A 95 -16.25 8.06 6.95
C ASP A 95 -16.98 8.66 5.76
N ARG A 96 -17.93 9.55 6.05
CA ARG A 96 -18.78 10.23 5.06
C ARG A 96 -18.27 11.63 4.75
N ASN A 97 -17.06 11.72 4.23
CA ASN A 97 -16.40 12.98 3.88
C ASN A 97 -15.52 12.78 2.66
N ILE A 98 -14.68 13.76 2.33
CA ILE A 98 -13.70 13.63 1.25
C ILE A 98 -12.70 12.53 1.62
N ALA A 99 -12.75 11.41 0.92
CA ALA A 99 -12.08 10.17 1.26
C ALA A 99 -10.58 10.31 1.52
N ILE A 100 -9.88 11.10 0.71
CA ILE A 100 -8.44 11.29 0.88
C ILE A 100 -8.08 12.05 2.17
N LEU A 101 -8.93 12.99 2.60
CA LEU A 101 -8.71 13.75 3.84
C LEU A 101 -8.94 12.87 5.06
N GLU A 102 -10.01 12.09 5.05
CA GLU A 102 -10.34 11.16 6.13
C GLU A 102 -9.26 10.08 6.27
N LEU A 103 -8.84 9.48 5.16
CA LEU A 103 -7.80 8.45 5.22
C LEU A 103 -6.45 8.99 5.71
N LYS A 104 -6.09 10.21 5.33
CA LYS A 104 -4.91 10.89 5.86
C LYS A 104 -5.05 11.17 7.36
N HIS A 105 -6.24 11.55 7.81
CA HIS A 105 -6.52 11.76 9.23
C HIS A 105 -6.43 10.46 10.03
N GLU A 106 -7.07 9.39 9.57
CA GLU A 106 -6.98 8.05 10.17
C GLU A 106 -5.52 7.55 10.28
N SER A 107 -4.68 7.88 9.29
CA SER A 107 -3.27 7.46 9.29
C SER A 107 -2.45 8.05 10.43
N ILE A 108 -2.90 9.15 11.06
CA ILE A 108 -2.23 9.74 12.24
C ILE A 108 -2.30 8.79 13.44
N TYR A 109 -3.37 8.02 13.53
CA TYR A 109 -3.67 7.14 14.66
C TYR A 109 -3.45 5.66 14.35
N ALA A 110 -2.72 5.35 13.29
CA ALA A 110 -2.43 3.99 12.85
C ALA A 110 -0.92 3.74 12.78
N ASP A 111 -0.52 2.49 12.97
CA ASP A 111 0.87 2.06 12.77
C ASP A 111 1.13 1.62 11.34
N LEU A 112 0.11 1.09 10.66
CA LEU A 112 0.18 0.61 9.28
C LEU A 112 -1.16 0.81 8.58
N LEU A 113 -1.11 1.30 7.33
CA LEU A 113 -2.26 1.40 6.44
C LEU A 113 -2.11 0.38 5.30
N VAL A 114 -3.16 -0.40 5.04
CA VAL A 114 -3.22 -1.39 3.94
C VAL A 114 -4.27 -0.93 2.92
N ILE A 115 -3.90 -0.87 1.63
CA ILE A 115 -4.78 -0.37 0.56
C ILE A 115 -4.47 -1.03 -0.79
N ASP A 116 -5.49 -1.22 -1.62
CA ASP A 116 -5.33 -1.72 -3.00
C ASP A 116 -4.57 -0.72 -3.88
N SER A 117 -3.65 -1.23 -4.69
CA SER A 117 -2.87 -0.41 -5.64
C SER A 117 -3.70 0.32 -6.69
N LYS A 118 -4.92 -0.16 -6.95
CA LYS A 118 -5.84 0.39 -7.96
C LYS A 118 -6.89 1.33 -7.40
N GLU A 119 -6.84 1.63 -6.09
CA GLU A 119 -7.82 2.50 -5.48
C GLU A 119 -7.85 3.88 -6.13
N THR A 120 -9.03 4.32 -6.55
CA THR A 120 -9.23 5.61 -7.22
C THR A 120 -10.31 6.45 -6.55
N LEU A 121 -11.33 5.80 -5.92
CA LEU A 121 -12.58 6.43 -5.45
C LEU A 121 -13.23 7.30 -6.53
N THR A 122 -13.15 6.81 -7.76
CA THR A 122 -13.76 7.46 -8.94
C THR A 122 -14.35 6.41 -9.89
N HIS A 123 -15.17 6.86 -10.84
CA HIS A 123 -15.73 6.01 -11.91
C HIS A 123 -14.72 5.61 -13.00
N TYR A 124 -13.52 6.17 -12.96
CA TYR A 124 -12.53 5.99 -14.01
C TYR A 124 -11.44 5.05 -13.54
N SER A 125 -11.04 4.14 -14.42
CA SER A 125 -9.78 3.43 -14.24
C SER A 125 -8.62 4.36 -14.56
N GLU A 126 -7.64 4.40 -13.69
CA GLU A 126 -6.42 5.19 -13.87
C GLU A 126 -5.21 4.28 -14.11
N HIS A 127 -4.18 4.85 -14.74
CA HIS A 127 -2.87 4.22 -14.77
C HIS A 127 -2.25 4.22 -13.38
N LEU A 128 -1.53 3.15 -13.06
CA LEU A 128 -0.81 3.06 -11.79
C LEU A 128 0.44 3.96 -11.78
N PRO A 129 0.76 4.55 -10.63
CA PRO A 129 -0.12 4.66 -9.46
C PRO A 129 -1.28 5.62 -9.75
N THR A 130 -2.41 5.34 -9.15
CA THR A 130 -3.58 6.22 -9.27
C THR A 130 -3.31 7.56 -8.59
N ARG A 131 -4.10 8.59 -8.94
CA ARG A 131 -4.01 9.90 -8.29
C ARG A 131 -4.24 9.76 -6.79
N PHE A 132 -5.25 8.99 -6.39
CA PHE A 132 -5.57 8.74 -4.99
C PHE A 132 -4.37 8.17 -4.21
N ILE A 133 -3.73 7.13 -4.74
CA ILE A 133 -2.55 6.52 -4.11
C ILE A 133 -1.37 7.49 -4.03
N ARG A 134 -1.11 8.30 -5.06
CA ARG A 134 -0.07 9.33 -5.01
C ARG A 134 -0.32 10.38 -3.94
N ASP A 135 -1.55 10.87 -3.87
CA ASP A 135 -1.96 11.88 -2.90
C ASP A 135 -1.88 11.32 -1.46
N LEU A 136 -2.28 10.07 -1.27
CA LEU A 136 -2.13 9.37 0.01
C LEU A 136 -0.65 9.27 0.40
N LEU A 137 0.19 8.69 -0.46
CA LEU A 137 1.61 8.49 -0.19
C LEU A 137 2.38 9.79 0.01
N SER A 138 1.90 10.91 -0.53
CA SER A 138 2.57 12.21 -0.34
C SER A 138 2.45 12.75 1.07
N ASP A 139 1.43 12.35 1.85
CA ASP A 139 1.09 13.01 3.10
C ASP A 139 0.58 12.10 4.23
N THR A 140 0.54 10.80 4.03
CA THR A 140 0.23 9.83 5.10
C THR A 140 1.19 9.94 6.27
N GLN A 141 0.72 9.66 7.49
CA GLN A 141 1.51 9.78 8.72
C GLN A 141 2.09 8.44 9.19
N CYS A 142 1.60 7.32 8.69
CA CYS A 142 2.12 5.98 8.95
C CYS A 142 2.64 5.31 7.67
N PRO A 143 3.43 4.24 7.76
CA PRO A 143 3.77 3.40 6.61
C PRO A 143 2.53 2.85 5.91
N VAL A 144 2.65 2.64 4.60
CA VAL A 144 1.57 2.12 3.75
C VAL A 144 2.00 0.81 3.11
N LEU A 145 1.16 -0.21 3.22
CA LEU A 145 1.26 -1.43 2.44
C LEU A 145 0.30 -1.34 1.25
N ILE A 146 0.85 -1.11 0.08
CA ILE A 146 0.12 -1.17 -1.19
C ILE A 146 0.02 -2.62 -1.61
N VAL A 147 -1.19 -3.14 -1.80
CA VAL A 147 -1.38 -4.55 -2.15
C VAL A 147 -1.86 -4.73 -3.59
N PRO A 148 -1.47 -5.83 -4.27
CA PRO A 148 -1.95 -6.17 -5.60
C PRO A 148 -3.39 -6.70 -5.54
N LYS A 149 -4.06 -6.80 -6.68
CA LYS A 149 -5.45 -7.28 -6.80
C LYS A 149 -5.69 -8.68 -6.22
N LYS A 150 -4.67 -9.53 -6.13
CA LYS A 150 -4.78 -10.89 -5.61
C LYS A 150 -3.89 -11.05 -4.39
N TYR A 151 -4.46 -11.56 -3.32
CA TYR A 151 -3.72 -11.96 -2.14
C TYR A 151 -2.80 -13.15 -2.44
N LYS A 152 -1.57 -13.07 -1.94
CA LYS A 152 -0.59 -14.16 -1.86
C LYS A 152 0.07 -14.11 -0.49
N PRO A 153 0.29 -15.24 0.20
CA PRO A 153 1.06 -15.25 1.43
C PRO A 153 2.47 -14.69 1.21
N ILE A 154 2.97 -13.91 2.17
CA ILE A 154 4.31 -13.36 2.10
C ILE A 154 5.30 -14.44 2.58
N GLU A 155 6.22 -14.84 1.70
CA GLU A 155 7.22 -15.88 1.98
C GLU A 155 8.66 -15.40 1.79
N LYS A 156 8.85 -14.27 1.09
CA LYS A 156 10.15 -13.65 0.84
C LYS A 156 10.07 -12.15 1.05
N LEU A 157 11.18 -11.56 1.50
CA LEU A 157 11.36 -10.11 1.64
C LEU A 157 12.44 -9.61 0.69
N VAL A 158 12.16 -8.51 0.02
CA VAL A 158 13.16 -7.74 -0.72
C VAL A 158 13.23 -6.34 -0.12
N LEU A 159 14.39 -5.95 0.36
CA LEU A 159 14.65 -4.65 0.95
C LEU A 159 15.44 -3.81 -0.06
N LEU A 160 14.83 -2.78 -0.63
CA LEU A 160 15.52 -1.87 -1.55
C LEU A 160 16.33 -0.85 -0.78
N TYR A 161 17.62 -0.78 -1.09
CA TYR A 161 18.58 0.08 -0.40
C TYR A 161 19.44 0.88 -1.38
N ASP A 162 19.40 2.20 -1.28
CA ASP A 162 20.12 3.16 -2.13
C ASP A 162 21.16 4.00 -1.37
N GLY A 163 21.37 3.71 -0.07
CA GLY A 163 22.24 4.48 0.81
C GLY A 163 21.60 5.73 1.41
N GLU A 164 20.38 6.05 1.02
CA GLU A 164 19.68 7.24 1.50
C GLU A 164 18.94 6.99 2.82
N PRO A 165 18.77 8.01 3.67
CA PRO A 165 18.09 7.87 4.95
C PRO A 165 16.67 7.29 4.85
N SER A 166 15.96 7.54 3.74
CA SER A 166 14.61 7.03 3.51
C SER A 166 14.56 5.51 3.37
N SER A 167 15.53 4.90 2.68
CA SER A 167 15.60 3.44 2.54
C SER A 167 15.95 2.76 3.86
N VAL A 168 16.88 3.33 4.64
CA VAL A 168 17.20 2.85 5.99
C VAL A 168 15.99 2.97 6.92
N HIS A 169 15.27 4.09 6.84
CA HIS A 169 14.06 4.32 7.63
C HIS A 169 12.99 3.27 7.32
N ALA A 170 12.75 2.97 6.04
CA ALA A 170 11.76 1.98 5.64
C ALA A 170 12.10 0.58 6.17
N VAL A 171 13.35 0.14 6.04
CA VAL A 171 13.81 -1.14 6.59
C VAL A 171 13.64 -1.19 8.12
N LYS A 172 13.97 -0.10 8.81
CA LYS A 172 13.83 0.04 10.26
C LYS A 172 12.37 -0.03 10.68
N MET A 173 11.48 0.74 10.04
CA MET A 173 10.04 0.76 10.34
C MET A 173 9.42 -0.62 10.08
N PHE A 174 9.72 -1.25 8.94
CA PHE A 174 9.25 -2.59 8.64
C PHE A 174 9.68 -3.60 9.71
N SER A 175 10.95 -3.56 10.08
CA SER A 175 11.51 -4.45 11.11
C SER A 175 10.85 -4.28 12.49
N TYR A 176 10.40 -3.10 12.85
CA TYR A 176 9.74 -2.84 14.12
C TYR A 176 8.25 -3.15 14.10
N LEU A 177 7.58 -2.82 13.00
CA LEU A 177 6.15 -3.02 12.88
C LEU A 177 5.77 -4.49 12.62
N LEU A 178 6.58 -5.20 11.83
CA LEU A 178 6.32 -6.58 11.40
C LEU A 178 7.46 -7.54 11.79
N PRO A 179 7.81 -7.61 13.09
CA PRO A 179 8.91 -8.45 13.58
C PRO A 179 8.69 -9.95 13.31
N GLN A 180 7.42 -10.38 13.20
CA GLN A 180 7.04 -11.74 12.89
C GLN A 180 7.46 -12.18 11.47
N LEU A 181 7.74 -11.24 10.55
CA LEU A 181 8.22 -11.55 9.20
C LEU A 181 9.76 -11.61 9.09
N LYS A 182 10.51 -11.36 10.17
CA LYS A 182 11.99 -11.36 10.15
C LYS A 182 12.62 -12.72 9.86
N HIS A 183 11.88 -13.80 10.05
CA HIS A 183 12.36 -15.15 9.79
C HIS A 183 12.36 -15.53 8.31
N LEU A 184 11.69 -14.73 7.46
CA LEU A 184 11.58 -15.01 6.03
C LEU A 184 12.92 -14.82 5.31
N ASP A 185 13.09 -15.53 4.18
CA ASP A 185 14.25 -15.32 3.30
C ASP A 185 14.28 -13.86 2.84
N THR A 186 15.35 -13.17 3.22
CA THR A 186 15.46 -11.71 3.03
C THR A 186 16.64 -11.39 2.14
N GLU A 187 16.38 -10.58 1.12
CA GLU A 187 17.39 -10.08 0.18
C GLU A 187 17.44 -8.56 0.19
N VAL A 188 18.62 -7.99 0.35
CA VAL A 188 18.88 -6.56 0.20
C VAL A 188 19.36 -6.32 -1.22
N ILE A 189 18.62 -5.52 -1.98
CA ILE A 189 18.97 -5.14 -3.35
C ILE A 189 19.43 -3.68 -3.38
N SER A 190 20.59 -3.46 -3.99
CA SER A 190 21.16 -2.13 -4.24
C SER A 190 21.64 -2.01 -5.68
N VAL A 191 21.39 -0.88 -6.31
CA VAL A 191 21.86 -0.60 -7.68
C VAL A 191 22.76 0.63 -7.66
N ASN A 192 23.99 0.44 -8.12
CA ASN A 192 24.97 1.51 -8.22
C ASN A 192 25.08 2.02 -9.67
N PRO A 193 25.48 3.27 -9.89
CA PRO A 193 25.81 3.76 -11.22
C PRO A 193 26.88 2.89 -11.91
N LEU A 194 26.85 2.85 -13.24
CA LEU A 194 27.76 2.00 -14.05
C LEU A 194 29.25 2.21 -13.74
N ASN A 195 29.65 3.44 -13.41
CA ASN A 195 31.03 3.82 -13.08
C ASN A 195 31.41 3.64 -11.61
N ALA A 196 30.47 3.24 -10.74
CA ALA A 196 30.72 3.03 -9.32
C ALA A 196 31.26 1.61 -9.03
N HIS A 197 31.77 1.39 -7.81
CA HIS A 197 32.17 0.07 -7.35
C HIS A 197 30.98 -0.81 -6.98
N LEU A 198 31.14 -2.15 -7.08
CA LEU A 198 30.14 -3.13 -6.67
C LEU A 198 30.15 -3.34 -5.15
N HIS A 199 29.93 -2.27 -4.39
CA HIS A 199 29.79 -2.31 -2.94
C HIS A 199 28.49 -1.66 -2.52
N LEU A 200 27.91 -2.17 -1.42
CA LEU A 200 26.77 -1.48 -0.80
C LEU A 200 27.20 -0.05 -0.41
N PRO A 201 26.36 0.95 -0.63
CA PRO A 201 26.54 2.25 0.00
C PRO A 201 26.69 2.10 1.51
N ASP A 202 27.55 2.88 2.15
CA ASP A 202 27.84 2.79 3.60
C ASP A 202 27.99 1.35 4.14
N ASN A 203 28.66 0.50 3.38
CA ASN A 203 28.73 -0.95 3.55
C ASN A 203 28.97 -1.39 5.02
N LYS A 204 29.85 -0.70 5.75
CA LYS A 204 30.15 -1.01 7.16
C LYS A 204 28.92 -0.78 8.05
N LEU A 205 28.33 0.41 7.96
CA LEU A 205 27.16 0.79 8.78
C LEU A 205 25.93 -0.04 8.40
N MET A 206 25.71 -0.24 7.10
CA MET A 206 24.58 -1.06 6.63
C MET A 206 24.70 -2.51 7.12
N LYS A 207 25.85 -3.14 7.04
CA LYS A 207 26.04 -4.51 7.54
C LYS A 207 25.91 -4.62 9.06
N GLU A 208 26.37 -3.62 9.80
CA GLU A 208 26.18 -3.55 11.25
C GLU A 208 24.70 -3.44 11.61
N PHE A 209 23.98 -2.56 10.94
CA PHE A 209 22.54 -2.38 11.07
C PHE A 209 21.78 -3.67 10.75
N MET A 210 22.08 -4.31 9.62
CA MET A 210 21.39 -5.53 9.18
C MET A 210 21.64 -6.72 10.12
N LYS A 211 22.81 -6.83 10.75
CA LYS A 211 23.06 -7.86 11.78
C LYS A 211 22.06 -7.81 12.94
N ARG A 212 21.46 -6.66 13.22
CA ARG A 212 20.45 -6.46 14.29
C ARG A 212 19.03 -6.68 13.81
N HIS A 213 18.75 -6.35 12.54
CA HIS A 213 17.41 -6.40 11.97
C HIS A 213 17.13 -7.69 11.21
N TYR A 214 18.07 -8.10 10.33
CA TYR A 214 17.96 -9.26 9.45
C TYR A 214 19.32 -9.95 9.32
N PRO A 215 19.77 -10.72 10.34
CA PRO A 215 21.14 -11.27 10.40
C PRO A 215 21.49 -12.21 9.23
N ASN A 216 20.48 -12.86 8.66
CA ASN A 216 20.64 -13.83 7.57
C ASN A 216 20.37 -13.25 6.17
N ALA A 217 20.21 -11.93 6.04
CA ALA A 217 19.90 -11.31 4.77
C ALA A 217 21.04 -11.51 3.74
N LYS A 218 20.63 -11.83 2.52
CA LYS A 218 21.53 -11.88 1.34
C LYS A 218 21.66 -10.48 0.75
N TYR A 219 22.74 -10.23 0.02
CA TYR A 219 23.00 -8.92 -0.58
C TYR A 219 23.25 -9.07 -2.07
N THR A 220 22.45 -8.37 -2.87
CA THR A 220 22.60 -8.30 -4.32
C THR A 220 22.90 -6.86 -4.71
N VAL A 221 24.11 -6.62 -5.25
CA VAL A 221 24.55 -5.31 -5.72
C VAL A 221 24.66 -5.36 -7.23
N MET A 222 23.88 -4.57 -7.92
CA MET A 222 23.85 -4.47 -9.38
C MET A 222 24.43 -3.13 -9.85
N LYS A 223 24.69 -3.01 -11.15
CA LYS A 223 25.09 -1.75 -11.80
C LYS A 223 24.13 -1.43 -12.93
N GLY A 224 23.72 -0.18 -13.02
CA GLY A 224 22.85 0.27 -14.09
C GLY A 224 21.93 1.41 -13.68
N TRP A 225 20.81 1.49 -14.39
CA TRP A 225 19.70 2.36 -14.02
C TRP A 225 18.83 1.62 -12.99
N ALA A 226 18.69 2.24 -11.81
CA ALA A 226 18.05 1.58 -10.67
C ALA A 226 16.66 1.05 -10.99
N GLU A 227 15.83 1.84 -11.68
CA GLU A 227 14.46 1.47 -12.06
C GLU A 227 14.45 0.22 -12.96
N GLU A 228 15.30 0.17 -13.95
CA GLU A 228 15.37 -0.93 -14.91
C GLU A 228 15.87 -2.22 -14.27
N GLU A 229 16.99 -2.14 -13.53
CA GLU A 229 17.63 -3.32 -12.93
C GLU A 229 16.78 -3.92 -11.81
N ILE A 230 16.14 -3.08 -10.97
CA ILE A 230 15.24 -3.55 -9.92
C ILE A 230 13.99 -4.19 -10.51
N VAL A 231 13.34 -3.56 -11.49
CA VAL A 231 12.15 -4.12 -12.17
C VAL A 231 12.48 -5.45 -12.82
N LYS A 232 13.60 -5.53 -13.54
CA LYS A 232 14.04 -6.77 -14.19
C LYS A 232 14.24 -7.89 -13.15
N ASN A 233 14.93 -7.62 -12.06
CA ASN A 233 15.17 -8.59 -10.99
C ASN A 233 13.86 -9.04 -10.35
N LEU A 234 12.93 -8.11 -10.07
CA LEU A 234 11.66 -8.41 -9.40
C LEU A 234 10.63 -9.09 -10.30
N LYS A 235 10.67 -8.91 -11.62
CA LYS A 235 9.79 -9.62 -12.57
C LYS A 235 10.04 -11.14 -12.57
N ASP A 236 11.28 -11.55 -12.27
CA ASP A 236 11.69 -12.95 -12.17
C ASP A 236 11.49 -13.52 -10.75
N THR A 237 11.02 -12.70 -9.82
CA THR A 237 10.85 -13.08 -8.43
C THR A 237 9.46 -13.69 -8.18
N SER A 238 9.38 -14.58 -7.18
CA SER A 238 8.10 -15.19 -6.75
C SER A 238 7.04 -14.14 -6.39
N GLU A 239 5.79 -14.40 -6.82
CA GLU A 239 4.62 -13.56 -6.45
C GLU A 239 4.36 -13.49 -4.93
N ASN A 240 5.00 -14.34 -4.13
CA ASN A 240 4.93 -14.36 -2.67
C ASN A 240 5.97 -13.44 -2.00
N THR A 241 6.52 -12.50 -2.75
CA THR A 241 7.55 -11.56 -2.28
C THR A 241 6.95 -10.22 -1.89
N LEU A 242 7.31 -9.70 -0.71
CA LEU A 242 7.02 -8.33 -0.29
C LEU A 242 8.26 -7.46 -0.50
N VAL A 243 8.07 -6.30 -1.12
CA VAL A 243 9.13 -5.31 -1.34
C VAL A 243 9.03 -4.19 -0.32
N VAL A 244 10.12 -3.89 0.38
CA VAL A 244 10.23 -2.80 1.35
C VAL A 244 11.06 -1.68 0.74
N MET A 245 10.55 -0.46 0.75
CA MET A 245 11.25 0.68 0.17
C MET A 245 10.91 2.01 0.85
N GLY A 246 11.86 2.93 0.84
CA GLY A 246 11.61 4.34 1.12
C GLY A 246 11.13 5.05 -0.13
N ALA A 247 10.17 5.96 0.00
CA ALA A 247 9.69 6.74 -1.13
C ALA A 247 9.23 8.14 -0.70
N TYR A 248 8.98 8.99 -1.70
CA TYR A 248 8.33 10.30 -1.54
C TYR A 248 9.02 11.28 -0.58
N ARG A 249 10.32 11.54 -0.76
CA ARG A 249 11.00 12.63 -0.05
C ARG A 249 10.33 13.98 -0.33
N ARG A 250 10.08 14.76 0.73
CA ARG A 250 9.51 16.12 0.66
C ARG A 250 10.47 17.20 0.15
N SER A 251 11.30 16.98 -0.84
CA SER A 251 11.97 18.12 -1.49
C SER A 251 11.07 18.69 -2.58
N ALA A 252 10.63 19.91 -2.38
CA ALA A 252 9.62 20.58 -3.23
C ALA A 252 9.99 20.76 -4.72
N VAL A 253 11.24 20.60 -5.08
CA VAL A 253 11.74 20.89 -6.45
C VAL A 253 11.74 19.64 -7.35
N SER A 254 11.75 18.41 -6.79
CA SER A 254 11.86 17.18 -7.57
C SER A 254 10.51 16.53 -7.96
N ARG A 255 9.40 16.94 -7.35
CA ARG A 255 8.11 16.24 -7.44
C ARG A 255 7.36 16.35 -8.77
N TRP A 256 7.67 17.35 -9.58
CA TRP A 256 6.90 17.63 -10.79
C TRP A 256 7.40 16.91 -12.04
N PHE A 257 8.62 16.37 -12.05
CA PHE A 257 9.27 15.91 -13.28
C PHE A 257 9.93 14.53 -13.27
N ARG A 258 9.93 13.78 -12.16
CA ARG A 258 10.45 12.41 -12.15
C ARG A 258 9.47 11.45 -11.49
N GLU A 259 9.19 10.35 -12.17
CA GLU A 259 8.51 9.20 -11.55
C GLU A 259 9.36 8.72 -10.36
N SER A 260 8.70 8.45 -9.23
CA SER A 260 9.41 7.87 -8.10
C SER A 260 9.65 6.39 -8.35
N MET A 261 10.66 5.78 -7.71
CA MET A 261 10.85 4.32 -7.73
C MET A 261 9.55 3.59 -7.36
N ALA A 262 8.79 4.11 -6.39
CA ALA A 262 7.49 3.55 -6.00
C ALA A 262 6.47 3.59 -7.15
N ASP A 263 6.45 4.66 -7.94
CA ASP A 263 5.57 4.76 -9.11
C ASP A 263 5.92 3.69 -10.14
N THR A 264 7.21 3.52 -10.42
CA THR A 264 7.71 2.48 -11.33
C THR A 264 7.37 1.07 -10.82
N MET A 265 7.56 0.83 -9.52
CA MET A 265 7.21 -0.47 -8.92
C MET A 265 5.72 -0.78 -9.04
N MET A 266 4.83 0.17 -8.74
CA MET A 266 3.39 -0.03 -8.87
C MET A 266 2.93 -0.28 -10.32
N LYS A 267 3.61 0.31 -11.31
CA LYS A 267 3.32 0.09 -12.73
C LYS A 267 3.75 -1.29 -13.21
N GLU A 268 4.99 -1.65 -12.90
CA GLU A 268 5.70 -2.75 -13.55
C GLU A 268 5.66 -4.06 -12.77
N VAL A 269 5.48 -3.97 -11.43
CA VAL A 269 5.60 -5.11 -10.53
C VAL A 269 4.29 -5.30 -9.76
N LYS A 270 3.74 -6.51 -9.78
CA LYS A 270 2.46 -6.85 -9.12
C LYS A 270 2.70 -7.50 -7.75
N LEU A 271 3.60 -6.93 -6.97
CA LEU A 271 3.95 -7.39 -5.63
C LEU A 271 3.41 -6.43 -4.57
N PRO A 272 3.18 -6.90 -3.33
CA PRO A 272 2.91 -6.00 -2.22
C PRO A 272 4.13 -5.12 -1.94
N LEU A 273 3.89 -3.81 -1.75
CA LEU A 273 4.92 -2.80 -1.52
C LEU A 273 4.71 -2.15 -0.14
N PHE A 274 5.64 -2.35 0.77
CA PHE A 274 5.69 -1.61 2.02
C PHE A 274 6.50 -0.33 1.81
N ILE A 275 5.83 0.81 1.98
CA ILE A 275 6.39 2.13 1.74
C ILE A 275 6.38 2.92 3.05
N ALA A 276 7.56 3.39 3.48
CA ALA A 276 7.67 4.28 4.61
C ALA A 276 8.45 5.55 4.26
N HIS A 277 8.04 6.65 4.88
CA HIS A 277 8.63 7.97 4.65
C HIS A 277 9.44 8.40 5.86
N ASN A 278 10.58 9.01 5.61
CA ASN A 278 11.28 9.81 6.60
C ASN A 278 10.81 11.28 6.42
N LYS A 279 9.96 11.76 7.32
CA LYS A 279 9.47 13.15 7.35
C LYS A 279 10.48 14.07 7.98
#